data_277e634f8ce0cda11f215ee0537d5931
#
_entry.id   277e634f8ce0cda11f215ee0537d5931
#
_cell.length_a   1.000
_cell.length_b   1.000
_cell.length_c   1.000
_cell.angle_alpha   90.00
_cell.angle_beta   90.00
_cell.angle_gamma   90.00
#
_symmetry.space_group_name_H-M   'P 1'
#
loop_
_entity.id
_entity.type
_entity.pdbx_description
1 polymer ?
#
loop_
_entity_poly.entity_id
_entity_poly.type
_entity_poly.pdbx_seq_one_letter_code
_entity_poly.pdbx_strand_id
1 'polypeptide(L)'
;MKVLNIRRIQIFTLFFSILDLLCLYGFIQAIQIFMDRLIAGHRIDQKDLLIFLSLLSGMILCGLCSQYGFNLLPVLGKKKLIIQYETQLMKEDHSFFDQHSTAFLMSLFQNEISLLGQQKAIFPVVFLYQSIALTVGTAFLLINEWRLALVLFAIIGFCFVLTRILSKKIADNTQKVYKEKNNLFQVLHEDITMHRLIRFLIIRRLFLFAF
;
A
#
# COMPACT_ATOMS: atom_id res chain seq x y z
N MET A 1 26.43 -1.59 3.83
CA MET A 1 25.12 -1.18 4.38
C MET A 1 24.33 -2.44 4.74
N LYS A 2 24.11 -2.76 6.03
CA LYS A 2 23.34 -3.95 6.44
C LYS A 2 21.93 -3.85 5.84
N VAL A 3 21.59 -4.79 4.97
CA VAL A 3 20.23 -4.91 4.43
C VAL A 3 19.30 -5.17 5.62
N LEU A 4 18.57 -4.15 6.05
CA LEU A 4 17.56 -4.30 7.09
C LEU A 4 16.62 -5.43 6.64
N ASN A 5 16.50 -6.44 7.48
CA ASN A 5 15.76 -7.65 7.11
C ASN A 5 14.25 -7.30 7.05
N ILE A 6 13.67 -7.25 5.85
CA ILE A 6 12.25 -6.88 5.64
C ILE A 6 11.34 -7.65 6.59
N ARG A 7 11.63 -8.94 6.85
CA ARG A 7 10.86 -9.76 7.78
C ARG A 7 10.83 -9.19 9.20
N ARG A 8 11.97 -8.64 9.69
CA ARG A 8 11.99 -8.04 11.04
C ARG A 8 11.11 -6.80 11.12
N ILE A 9 11.10 -5.99 10.07
CA ILE A 9 10.26 -4.79 10.03
C ILE A 9 8.79 -5.17 9.87
N GLN A 10 8.47 -6.20 9.09
CA GLN A 10 7.11 -6.74 9.00
C GLN A 10 6.60 -7.21 10.37
N ILE A 11 7.42 -7.96 11.12
CA ILE A 11 7.08 -8.43 12.47
C ILE A 11 6.92 -7.25 13.43
N PHE A 12 7.83 -6.28 13.38
CA PHE A 12 7.78 -5.06 14.19
C PHE A 12 6.49 -4.28 13.91
N THR A 13 6.19 -4.01 12.64
CA THR A 13 4.96 -3.29 12.24
C THR A 13 3.70 -4.03 12.68
N LEU A 14 3.65 -5.34 12.47
CA LEU A 14 2.52 -6.18 12.88
C LEU A 14 2.33 -6.15 14.40
N PHE A 15 3.41 -6.26 15.18
CA PHE A 15 3.36 -6.23 16.64
C PHE A 15 2.80 -4.90 17.16
N PHE A 16 3.31 -3.78 16.68
CA PHE A 16 2.80 -2.47 17.08
C PHE A 16 1.37 -2.20 16.59
N SER A 17 0.99 -2.72 15.43
CA SER A 17 -0.39 -2.62 14.93
C SER A 17 -1.38 -3.42 15.79
N ILE A 18 -0.98 -4.61 16.27
CA ILE A 18 -1.81 -5.40 17.18
C ILE A 18 -1.92 -4.71 18.55
N LEU A 19 -0.82 -4.16 19.04
CA LEU A 19 -0.81 -3.43 20.31
C LEU A 19 -1.68 -2.17 20.24
N ASP A 20 -1.62 -1.44 19.13
CA ASP A 20 -2.50 -0.29 18.86
C ASP A 20 -3.98 -0.69 18.86
N LEU A 21 -4.32 -1.81 18.24
CA LEU A 21 -5.65 -2.38 18.24
C LEU A 21 -6.13 -2.70 19.66
N LEU A 22 -5.29 -3.31 20.49
CA LEU A 22 -5.63 -3.63 21.90
C LEU A 22 -5.82 -2.36 22.71
N CYS A 23 -4.97 -1.35 22.53
CA CYS A 23 -5.14 -0.04 23.18
C CYS A 23 -6.44 0.63 22.74
N LEU A 24 -6.82 0.55 21.47
CA LEU A 24 -8.07 1.08 20.93
C LEU A 24 -9.29 0.44 21.60
N TYR A 25 -9.33 -0.90 21.72
CA TYR A 25 -10.42 -1.59 22.39
C TYR A 25 -10.48 -1.26 23.88
N GLY A 26 -9.33 -1.21 24.56
CA GLY A 26 -9.27 -0.78 25.96
C GLY A 26 -9.77 0.65 26.15
N PHE A 27 -9.45 1.54 25.22
CA PHE A 27 -9.90 2.93 25.21
C PHE A 27 -11.42 3.04 25.04
N ILE A 28 -12.02 2.26 24.12
CA ILE A 28 -13.48 2.21 23.90
C ILE A 28 -14.17 1.75 25.19
N GLN A 29 -13.67 0.72 25.85
CA GLN A 29 -14.22 0.25 27.11
C GLN A 29 -14.08 1.28 28.25
N ALA A 30 -12.94 1.97 28.32
CA ALA A 30 -12.74 3.04 29.30
C ALA A 30 -13.73 4.19 29.07
N ILE A 31 -14.00 4.57 27.81
CA ILE A 31 -15.05 5.57 27.50
C ILE A 31 -16.42 5.10 27.96
N GLN A 32 -16.77 3.85 27.70
CA GLN A 32 -18.08 3.31 28.10
C GLN A 32 -18.27 3.38 29.62
N ILE A 33 -17.30 2.88 30.40
CA ILE A 33 -17.31 2.94 31.85
C ILE A 33 -17.40 4.39 32.38
N PHE A 34 -16.68 5.31 31.70
CA PHE A 34 -16.70 6.72 32.06
C PHE A 34 -18.06 7.36 31.80
N MET A 35 -18.70 7.04 30.68
CA MET A 35 -20.04 7.52 30.36
C MET A 35 -21.09 6.96 31.29
N ASP A 36 -21.04 5.67 31.62
CA ASP A 36 -21.98 5.03 32.56
C ASP A 36 -21.92 5.65 33.96
N ARG A 37 -20.71 5.98 34.44
CA ARG A 37 -20.53 6.67 35.73
C ARG A 37 -21.05 8.11 35.71
N LEU A 38 -20.84 8.84 34.62
CA LEU A 38 -21.39 10.20 34.46
C LEU A 38 -22.92 10.19 34.50
N ILE A 39 -23.55 9.25 33.80
CA ILE A 39 -25.02 9.11 33.77
C ILE A 39 -25.55 8.74 35.15
N ALA A 40 -24.82 7.91 35.89
CA ALA A 40 -25.17 7.53 37.25
C ALA A 40 -24.93 8.65 38.30
N GLY A 41 -24.39 9.80 37.90
CA GLY A 41 -24.09 10.93 38.79
C GLY A 41 -22.92 10.70 39.76
N HIS A 42 -22.08 9.70 39.48
CA HIS A 42 -20.91 9.42 40.29
C HIS A 42 -19.75 10.36 39.92
N ARG A 43 -18.96 10.75 40.94
CA ARG A 43 -17.74 11.54 40.70
C ARG A 43 -16.68 10.67 40.01
N ILE A 44 -16.00 11.26 39.06
CA ILE A 44 -14.89 10.64 38.31
C ILE A 44 -13.70 10.53 39.27
N ASP A 45 -13.20 9.33 39.49
CA ASP A 45 -12.00 9.08 40.27
C ASP A 45 -10.74 9.45 39.48
N GLN A 46 -9.72 9.95 40.19
CA GLN A 46 -8.42 10.24 39.59
C GLN A 46 -7.78 9.01 38.89
N LYS A 47 -8.09 7.81 39.41
CA LYS A 47 -7.62 6.54 38.85
C LYS A 47 -8.18 6.30 37.45
N ASP A 48 -9.47 6.58 37.25
CA ASP A 48 -10.12 6.40 35.93
C ASP A 48 -9.52 7.35 34.89
N LEU A 49 -9.22 8.58 35.31
CA LEU A 49 -8.58 9.58 34.42
C LEU A 49 -7.13 9.18 34.06
N LEU A 50 -6.39 8.60 35.01
CA LEU A 50 -5.05 8.08 34.75
C LEU A 50 -5.05 6.89 33.76
N ILE A 51 -6.01 5.96 33.93
CA ILE A 51 -6.16 4.83 32.98
C ILE A 51 -6.51 5.34 31.59
N PHE A 52 -7.43 6.28 31.49
CA PHE A 52 -7.82 6.90 30.23
C PHE A 52 -6.63 7.57 29.52
N LEU A 53 -5.88 8.39 30.24
CA LEU A 53 -4.68 9.07 29.73
C LEU A 53 -3.58 8.08 29.33
N SER A 54 -3.37 7.00 30.10
CA SER A 54 -2.38 5.98 29.80
C SER A 54 -2.74 5.19 28.51
N LEU A 55 -4.01 4.85 28.34
CA LEU A 55 -4.48 4.16 27.12
C LEU A 55 -4.39 5.08 25.90
N LEU A 56 -4.75 6.35 26.03
CA LEU A 56 -4.65 7.34 24.97
C LEU A 56 -3.18 7.56 24.55
N SER A 57 -2.28 7.71 25.52
CA SER A 57 -0.84 7.85 25.22
C SER A 57 -0.26 6.58 24.59
N GLY A 58 -0.66 5.41 25.04
CA GLY A 58 -0.30 4.12 24.48
C GLY A 58 -0.74 3.98 23.03
N MET A 59 -1.99 4.34 22.71
CA MET A 59 -2.54 4.33 21.36
C MET A 59 -1.74 5.26 20.42
N ILE A 60 -1.44 6.48 20.86
CA ILE A 60 -0.67 7.43 20.05
C ILE A 60 0.74 6.87 19.77
N LEU A 61 1.44 6.38 20.78
CA LEU A 61 2.81 5.85 20.62
C LEU A 61 2.83 4.60 19.74
N CYS A 62 1.91 3.66 19.95
CA CYS A 62 1.83 2.44 19.15
C CYS A 62 1.44 2.76 17.70
N GLY A 63 0.49 3.69 17.49
CA GLY A 63 0.09 4.16 16.18
C GLY A 63 1.24 4.81 15.41
N LEU A 64 2.03 5.67 16.05
CA LEU A 64 3.22 6.29 15.42
C LEU A 64 4.28 5.24 15.04
N CYS A 65 4.56 4.26 15.92
CA CYS A 65 5.49 3.18 15.63
C CYS A 65 5.00 2.30 14.47
N SER A 66 3.72 1.96 14.45
CA SER A 66 3.08 1.20 13.37
C SER A 66 3.14 1.96 12.05
N GLN A 67 2.76 3.25 12.05
CA GLN A 67 2.80 4.11 10.87
C GLN A 67 4.23 4.25 10.30
N TYR A 68 5.22 4.38 11.15
CA TYR A 68 6.62 4.39 10.73
C TYR A 68 6.99 3.08 10.01
N GLY A 69 6.58 1.94 10.54
CA GLY A 69 6.79 0.65 9.90
C GLY A 69 6.08 0.55 8.54
N PHE A 70 4.82 0.98 8.44
CA PHE A 70 4.06 1.00 7.19
C PHE A 70 4.69 1.90 6.13
N ASN A 71 5.28 3.02 6.50
CA ASN A 71 5.97 3.92 5.57
C ASN A 71 7.34 3.36 5.11
N LEU A 72 8.03 2.60 5.96
CA LEU A 72 9.33 2.03 5.65
C LEU A 72 9.27 0.77 4.78
N LEU A 73 8.23 -0.07 4.97
CA LEU A 73 8.04 -1.34 4.25
C LEU A 73 8.01 -1.18 2.72
N PRO A 74 7.24 -0.23 2.12
CA PRO A 74 7.19 -0.06 0.68
C PRO A 74 8.54 0.32 0.10
N VAL A 75 9.29 1.19 0.79
CA VAL A 75 10.61 1.64 0.34
C VAL A 75 11.61 0.48 0.30
N LEU A 76 11.62 -0.35 1.34
CA LEU A 76 12.49 -1.52 1.40
C LEU A 76 12.08 -2.61 0.42
N GLY A 77 10.76 -2.83 0.23
CA GLY A 77 10.23 -3.77 -0.74
C GLY A 77 10.61 -3.39 -2.17
N LYS A 78 10.41 -2.11 -2.52
CA LYS A 78 10.84 -1.53 -3.79
C LYS A 78 12.33 -1.77 -4.02
N LYS A 79 13.18 -1.35 -3.08
CA LYS A 79 14.63 -1.47 -3.18
C LYS A 79 15.07 -2.93 -3.37
N LYS A 80 14.52 -3.85 -2.59
CA LYS A 80 14.88 -5.27 -2.68
C LYS A 80 14.52 -5.85 -4.04
N LEU A 81 13.33 -5.56 -4.55
CA LEU A 81 12.87 -6.12 -5.81
C LEU A 81 13.66 -5.55 -6.99
N ILE A 82 13.94 -4.26 -6.99
CA ILE A 82 14.78 -3.60 -8.02
C ILE A 82 16.16 -4.26 -8.08
N ILE A 83 16.85 -4.43 -6.93
CA ILE A 83 18.16 -5.07 -6.91
C ILE A 83 18.11 -6.52 -7.41
N GLN A 84 17.04 -7.27 -7.08
CA GLN A 84 16.88 -8.64 -7.57
C GLN A 84 16.74 -8.70 -9.10
N TYR A 85 15.90 -7.86 -9.66
CA TYR A 85 15.69 -7.79 -11.12
C TYR A 85 16.92 -7.24 -11.85
N GLU A 86 17.58 -6.22 -11.29
CA GLU A 86 18.83 -5.70 -11.84
C GLU A 86 19.93 -6.79 -11.92
N THR A 87 20.05 -7.60 -10.85
CA THR A 87 20.98 -8.72 -10.82
C THR A 87 20.60 -9.82 -11.84
N GLN A 88 19.33 -10.04 -12.10
CA GLN A 88 18.87 -10.96 -13.14
C GLN A 88 19.13 -10.40 -14.53
N LEU A 89 18.82 -9.12 -14.75
CA LEU A 89 19.04 -8.45 -16.04
C LEU A 89 20.52 -8.49 -16.46
N MET A 90 21.45 -8.35 -15.50
CA MET A 90 22.90 -8.44 -15.79
C MET A 90 23.35 -9.83 -16.23
N LYS A 91 22.50 -10.86 -16.11
CA LYS A 91 22.80 -12.23 -16.56
C LYS A 91 22.21 -12.55 -17.91
N GLU A 92 21.37 -11.66 -18.45
CA GLU A 92 20.75 -11.83 -19.76
C GLU A 92 21.74 -11.54 -20.90
N ASP A 93 21.55 -12.24 -22.02
CA ASP A 93 22.41 -12.10 -23.20
C ASP A 93 22.17 -10.78 -23.94
N HIS A 94 23.16 -10.37 -24.75
CA HIS A 94 23.07 -9.17 -25.60
C HIS A 94 21.83 -9.15 -26.50
N SER A 95 21.38 -10.30 -27.00
CA SER A 95 20.17 -10.43 -27.80
C SER A 95 18.89 -9.94 -27.11
N PHE A 96 18.83 -10.00 -25.78
CA PHE A 96 17.71 -9.47 -24.99
C PHE A 96 17.66 -7.94 -25.06
N PHE A 97 18.81 -7.29 -24.98
CA PHE A 97 18.89 -5.82 -25.02
C PHE A 97 18.65 -5.25 -26.43
N ASP A 98 18.93 -6.03 -27.49
CA ASP A 98 18.61 -5.65 -28.85
C ASP A 98 17.10 -5.70 -29.13
N GLN A 99 16.38 -6.59 -28.49
CA GLN A 99 14.92 -6.73 -28.61
C GLN A 99 14.12 -5.74 -27.76
N HIS A 100 14.71 -5.20 -26.69
CA HIS A 100 14.03 -4.34 -25.75
C HIS A 100 14.70 -2.97 -25.65
N SER A 101 13.97 -1.91 -25.95
CA SER A 101 14.52 -0.55 -25.82
C SER A 101 14.84 -0.22 -24.36
N THR A 102 15.93 0.52 -24.15
CA THR A 102 16.33 1.00 -22.81
C THR A 102 15.22 1.80 -22.12
N ALA A 103 14.43 2.55 -22.90
CA ALA A 103 13.27 3.30 -22.40
C ALA A 103 12.18 2.37 -21.84
N PHE A 104 11.91 1.25 -22.52
CA PHE A 104 10.97 0.23 -22.06
C PHE A 104 11.43 -0.40 -20.73
N LEU A 105 12.69 -0.83 -20.65
CA LEU A 105 13.27 -1.40 -19.44
C LEU A 105 13.22 -0.42 -18.28
N MET A 106 13.55 0.85 -18.49
CA MET A 106 13.47 1.89 -17.46
C MET A 106 12.03 2.13 -16.97
N SER A 107 11.05 2.16 -17.88
CA SER A 107 9.64 2.32 -17.50
C SER A 107 9.14 1.13 -16.68
N LEU A 108 9.55 -0.07 -17.01
CA LEU A 108 9.23 -1.31 -16.29
C LEU A 108 9.81 -1.31 -14.87
N PHE A 109 11.06 -0.86 -14.71
CA PHE A 109 11.70 -0.73 -13.40
C PHE A 109 11.04 0.34 -12.53
N GLN A 110 10.74 1.51 -13.10
CA GLN A 110 10.20 2.63 -12.35
C GLN A 110 8.75 2.42 -11.93
N ASN A 111 7.94 1.83 -12.78
CA ASN A 111 6.51 1.69 -12.55
C ASN A 111 6.15 0.30 -12.00
N GLU A 112 6.34 -0.76 -12.80
CA GLU A 112 5.78 -2.07 -12.47
C GLU A 112 6.56 -2.78 -11.37
N ILE A 113 7.88 -2.89 -11.49
CA ILE A 113 8.72 -3.56 -10.48
C ILE A 113 8.67 -2.81 -9.16
N SER A 114 8.67 -1.47 -9.22
CA SER A 114 8.54 -0.63 -8.04
C SER A 114 7.23 -0.87 -7.30
N LEU A 115 6.11 -0.89 -8.03
CA LEU A 115 4.78 -1.14 -7.47
C LEU A 115 4.66 -2.54 -6.86
N LEU A 116 5.10 -3.56 -7.60
CA LEU A 116 5.12 -4.94 -7.14
C LEU A 116 5.98 -5.13 -5.87
N GLY A 117 7.13 -4.46 -5.81
CA GLY A 117 8.00 -4.50 -4.64
C GLY A 117 7.36 -3.92 -3.40
N GLN A 118 6.68 -2.79 -3.56
CA GLN A 118 5.91 -2.16 -2.48
C GLN A 118 4.79 -3.07 -1.99
N GLN A 119 3.96 -3.56 -2.90
CA GLN A 119 2.83 -4.43 -2.56
C GLN A 119 3.27 -5.73 -1.89
N LYS A 120 4.30 -6.40 -2.42
CA LYS A 120 4.82 -7.65 -1.87
C LYS A 120 5.36 -7.50 -0.43
N ALA A 121 5.85 -6.32 -0.06
CA ALA A 121 6.32 -6.04 1.29
C ALA A 121 5.18 -5.72 2.26
N ILE A 122 4.15 -4.98 1.83
CA ILE A 122 3.05 -4.50 2.68
C ILE A 122 1.93 -5.54 2.81
N PHE A 123 1.58 -6.22 1.71
CA PHE A 123 0.40 -7.07 1.63
C PHE A 123 0.28 -8.10 2.78
N PRO A 124 1.33 -8.87 3.15
CA PRO A 124 1.21 -9.86 4.22
C PRO A 124 0.92 -9.21 5.58
N VAL A 125 1.47 -8.03 5.86
CA VAL A 125 1.26 -7.31 7.12
C VAL A 125 -0.17 -6.77 7.19
N VAL A 126 -0.63 -6.11 6.12
CA VAL A 126 -1.98 -5.56 6.04
C VAL A 126 -3.02 -6.67 6.12
N PHE A 127 -2.82 -7.77 5.39
CA PHE A 127 -3.74 -8.89 5.38
C PHE A 127 -3.89 -9.53 6.77
N LEU A 128 -2.78 -9.81 7.45
CA LEU A 128 -2.79 -10.37 8.79
C LEU A 128 -3.43 -9.41 9.80
N TYR A 129 -3.03 -8.15 9.76
CA TYR A 129 -3.59 -7.12 10.65
C TYR A 129 -5.11 -6.98 10.47
N GLN A 130 -5.58 -6.84 9.23
CA GLN A 130 -7.00 -6.69 8.93
C GLN A 130 -7.81 -7.95 9.33
N SER A 131 -7.23 -9.14 9.13
CA SER A 131 -7.87 -10.39 9.54
C SER A 131 -8.03 -10.47 11.06
N ILE A 132 -6.98 -10.09 11.82
CA ILE A 132 -7.04 -10.05 13.29
C ILE A 132 -8.03 -8.98 13.75
N ALA A 133 -7.97 -7.78 13.19
CA ALA A 133 -8.87 -6.68 13.55
C ALA A 133 -10.34 -7.06 13.28
N LEU A 134 -10.64 -7.70 12.15
CA LEU A 134 -11.98 -8.15 11.82
C LEU A 134 -12.46 -9.23 12.81
N THR A 135 -11.61 -10.22 13.12
CA THR A 135 -11.97 -11.31 14.03
C THR A 135 -12.23 -10.78 15.46
N VAL A 136 -11.32 -9.95 15.98
CA VAL A 136 -11.44 -9.38 17.32
C VAL A 136 -12.64 -8.43 17.40
N GLY A 137 -12.82 -7.57 16.40
CA GLY A 137 -13.96 -6.64 16.33
C GLY A 137 -15.30 -7.37 16.25
N THR A 138 -15.36 -8.43 15.45
CA THR A 138 -16.58 -9.25 15.34
C THR A 138 -16.88 -9.99 16.65
N ALA A 139 -15.86 -10.57 17.29
CA ALA A 139 -16.03 -11.24 18.57
C ALA A 139 -16.51 -10.27 19.65
N PHE A 140 -15.95 -9.07 19.70
CA PHE A 140 -16.35 -8.02 20.62
C PHE A 140 -17.83 -7.61 20.43
N LEU A 141 -18.26 -7.42 19.20
CA LEU A 141 -19.66 -7.09 18.88
C LEU A 141 -20.62 -8.22 19.21
N LEU A 142 -20.23 -9.47 18.96
CA LEU A 142 -21.07 -10.63 19.30
C LEU A 142 -21.31 -10.76 20.81
N ILE A 143 -20.29 -10.45 21.61
CA ILE A 143 -20.39 -10.53 23.09
C ILE A 143 -21.26 -9.41 23.65
N ASN A 144 -21.07 -8.18 23.15
CA ASN A 144 -21.78 -7.01 23.70
C ASN A 144 -23.18 -6.87 23.09
N GLU A 145 -23.31 -6.96 21.76
CA GLU A 145 -24.55 -6.66 21.05
C GLU A 145 -24.70 -7.54 19.80
N TRP A 146 -25.19 -8.76 19.95
CA TRP A 146 -25.33 -9.72 18.86
C TRP A 146 -26.19 -9.22 17.68
N ARG A 147 -27.17 -8.32 17.96
CA ARG A 147 -28.04 -7.73 16.93
C ARG A 147 -27.25 -6.83 15.97
N LEU A 148 -26.34 -6.02 16.53
CA LEU A 148 -25.44 -5.17 15.73
C LEU A 148 -24.46 -6.01 14.92
N ALA A 149 -23.99 -7.15 15.46
CA ALA A 149 -23.14 -8.07 14.72
C ALA A 149 -23.84 -8.63 13.48
N LEU A 150 -25.13 -9.00 13.56
CA LEU A 150 -25.89 -9.47 12.41
C LEU A 150 -26.01 -8.41 11.30
N VAL A 151 -26.31 -7.15 11.68
CA VAL A 151 -26.35 -6.04 10.73
C VAL A 151 -25.00 -5.85 10.05
N LEU A 152 -23.92 -5.90 10.82
CA LEU A 152 -22.56 -5.79 10.28
C LEU A 152 -22.24 -6.92 9.28
N PHE A 153 -22.61 -8.17 9.60
CA PHE A 153 -22.43 -9.29 8.66
C PHE A 153 -23.22 -9.11 7.37
N ALA A 154 -24.44 -8.60 7.44
CA ALA A 154 -25.24 -8.29 6.27
C ALA A 154 -24.56 -7.21 5.40
N ILE A 155 -24.05 -6.16 6.01
CA ILE A 155 -23.31 -5.09 5.31
C ILE A 155 -22.05 -5.63 4.64
N ILE A 156 -21.23 -6.42 5.38
CA ILE A 156 -20.01 -7.02 4.85
C ILE A 156 -20.34 -7.94 3.66
N GLY A 157 -21.37 -8.78 3.78
CA GLY A 157 -21.82 -9.65 2.70
C GLY A 157 -22.25 -8.86 1.46
N PHE A 158 -23.01 -7.79 1.66
CA PHE A 158 -23.43 -6.88 0.57
C PHE A 158 -22.21 -6.21 -0.10
N CYS A 159 -21.27 -5.66 0.68
CA CYS A 159 -20.04 -5.08 0.16
C CYS A 159 -19.19 -6.10 -0.61
N PHE A 160 -19.12 -7.35 -0.14
CA PHE A 160 -18.40 -8.41 -0.83
C PHE A 160 -19.00 -8.72 -2.21
N VAL A 161 -20.33 -8.82 -2.30
CA VAL A 161 -21.02 -9.04 -3.57
C VAL A 161 -20.79 -7.86 -4.52
N LEU A 162 -20.95 -6.61 -4.02
CA LEU A 162 -20.67 -5.41 -4.81
C LEU A 162 -19.24 -5.37 -5.32
N THR A 163 -18.27 -5.65 -4.45
CA THR A 163 -16.86 -5.65 -4.82
C THR A 163 -16.59 -6.70 -5.91
N ARG A 164 -17.20 -7.87 -5.84
CA ARG A 164 -17.04 -8.92 -6.85
C ARG A 164 -17.62 -8.51 -8.21
N ILE A 165 -18.75 -7.84 -8.23
CA ILE A 165 -19.38 -7.34 -9.46
C ILE A 165 -18.53 -6.21 -10.07
N LEU A 166 -18.09 -5.27 -9.24
CA LEU A 166 -17.32 -4.10 -9.68
C LEU A 166 -15.88 -4.47 -10.08
N SER A 167 -15.24 -5.43 -9.41
CA SER A 167 -13.86 -5.81 -9.71
C SER A 167 -13.69 -6.35 -11.13
N LYS A 168 -14.66 -7.09 -11.64
CA LYS A 168 -14.64 -7.57 -13.03
C LYS A 168 -14.70 -6.39 -14.01
N LYS A 169 -15.58 -5.45 -13.77
CA LYS A 169 -15.75 -4.25 -14.62
C LYS A 169 -14.54 -3.30 -14.55
N ILE A 170 -13.93 -3.19 -13.36
CA ILE A 170 -12.71 -2.40 -13.15
C ILE A 170 -11.54 -3.06 -13.86
N ALA A 171 -11.38 -4.39 -13.76
CA ALA A 171 -10.31 -5.12 -14.44
C ALA A 171 -10.37 -4.93 -15.96
N ASP A 172 -11.56 -5.06 -16.57
CA ASP A 172 -11.77 -4.86 -18.01
C ASP A 172 -11.45 -3.41 -18.44
N ASN A 173 -11.88 -2.43 -17.66
CA ASN A 173 -11.60 -1.03 -17.94
C ASN A 173 -10.10 -0.69 -17.74
N THR A 174 -9.47 -1.23 -16.70
CA THR A 174 -8.05 -1.06 -16.45
C THR A 174 -7.21 -1.61 -17.60
N GLN A 175 -7.59 -2.78 -18.14
CA GLN A 175 -6.92 -3.37 -19.29
C GLN A 175 -7.04 -2.49 -20.55
N LYS A 176 -8.20 -1.85 -20.78
CA LYS A 176 -8.40 -0.89 -21.89
C LYS A 176 -7.51 0.33 -21.70
N VAL A 177 -7.49 0.92 -20.51
CA VAL A 177 -6.64 2.08 -20.18
C VAL A 177 -5.15 1.76 -20.39
N TYR A 178 -4.70 0.56 -19.99
CA TYR A 178 -3.31 0.14 -20.23
C TYR A 178 -2.99 0.00 -21.72
N LYS A 179 -3.92 -0.55 -22.53
CA LYS A 179 -3.74 -0.64 -23.98
C LYS A 179 -3.64 0.75 -24.63
N GLU A 180 -4.55 1.66 -24.27
CA GLU A 180 -4.53 3.04 -24.77
C GLU A 180 -3.27 3.79 -24.34
N LYS A 181 -2.84 3.62 -23.09
CA LYS A 181 -1.59 4.19 -22.59
C LYS A 181 -0.38 3.68 -23.37
N ASN A 182 -0.32 2.38 -23.65
CA ASN A 182 0.78 1.81 -24.45
C ASN A 182 0.77 2.33 -25.88
N ASN A 183 -0.38 2.43 -26.52
CA ASN A 183 -0.52 3.03 -27.84
C ASN A 183 -0.06 4.50 -27.86
N LEU A 184 -0.43 5.26 -26.84
CA LEU A 184 -0.03 6.66 -26.70
C LEU A 184 1.49 6.80 -26.50
N PHE A 185 2.10 5.93 -25.74
CA PHE A 185 3.56 5.89 -25.60
C PHE A 185 4.26 5.50 -26.89
N GLN A 186 3.68 4.61 -27.68
CA GLN A 186 4.22 4.23 -28.98
C GLN A 186 4.18 5.41 -29.96
N VAL A 187 3.06 6.11 -30.06
CA VAL A 187 2.91 7.31 -30.91
C VAL A 187 3.87 8.41 -30.46
N LEU A 188 3.99 8.68 -29.17
CA LEU A 188 4.95 9.65 -28.63
C LEU A 188 6.40 9.27 -28.97
N HIS A 189 6.73 7.99 -28.89
CA HIS A 189 8.07 7.51 -29.23
C HIS A 189 8.37 7.67 -30.72
N GLU A 190 7.41 7.39 -31.58
CA GLU A 190 7.49 7.60 -33.02
C GLU A 190 7.64 9.09 -33.33
N ASP A 191 6.88 9.98 -32.73
CA ASP A 191 6.97 11.43 -32.94
C ASP A 191 8.32 12.00 -32.49
N ILE A 192 8.84 11.58 -31.35
CA ILE A 192 10.15 12.01 -30.86
C ILE A 192 11.26 11.52 -31.78
N THR A 193 11.14 10.31 -32.29
CA THR A 193 12.13 9.71 -33.22
C THR A 193 12.09 10.41 -34.56
N MET A 194 10.89 10.70 -35.11
CA MET A 194 10.70 11.47 -36.34
C MET A 194 11.23 12.90 -36.19
N HIS A 195 11.00 13.56 -35.07
CA HIS A 195 11.52 14.92 -34.84
C HIS A 195 13.06 14.96 -34.78
N ARG A 196 13.70 13.92 -34.22
CA ARG A 196 15.16 13.77 -34.28
C ARG A 196 15.67 13.59 -35.71
N LEU A 197 15.00 12.77 -36.51
CA LEU A 197 15.36 12.54 -37.93
C LEU A 197 15.20 13.80 -38.76
N ILE A 198 14.10 14.53 -38.60
CA ILE A 198 13.84 15.78 -39.29
C ILE A 198 14.91 16.83 -38.95
N ARG A 199 15.27 16.96 -37.68
CA ARG A 199 16.32 17.88 -37.24
C ARG A 199 17.70 17.52 -37.80
N PHE A 200 18.00 16.23 -37.84
CA PHE A 200 19.26 15.75 -38.47
C PHE A 200 19.32 16.01 -39.98
N LEU A 201 18.21 15.83 -40.68
CA LEU A 201 18.10 16.11 -42.09
C LEU A 201 18.20 17.62 -42.43
N ILE A 202 17.61 18.48 -41.59
CA ILE A 202 17.70 19.94 -41.76
C ILE A 202 19.14 20.40 -41.52
N ILE A 203 19.81 19.92 -40.48
CA ILE A 203 21.22 20.26 -40.21
C ILE A 203 22.12 19.78 -41.34
N ARG A 204 21.90 18.56 -41.85
CA ARG A 204 22.67 18.03 -42.99
C ARG A 204 22.45 18.84 -44.25
N ARG A 205 21.25 19.33 -44.53
CA ARG A 205 20.92 20.18 -45.66
C ARG A 205 21.59 21.54 -45.57
N LEU A 206 21.61 22.15 -44.39
CA LEU A 206 22.29 23.43 -44.12
C LEU A 206 23.81 23.31 -44.31
N PHE A 207 24.41 22.16 -43.91
CA PHE A 207 25.85 21.92 -44.15
C PHE A 207 26.21 21.72 -45.64
N LEU A 208 25.30 21.13 -46.43
CA LEU A 208 25.52 20.92 -47.88
C LEU A 208 25.34 22.20 -48.71
N PHE A 209 24.69 23.22 -48.21
CA PHE A 209 24.54 24.53 -48.86
C PHE A 209 25.58 25.55 -48.43
N ALA A 210 26.39 25.26 -47.40
CA ALA A 210 27.43 26.13 -46.87
C ALA A 210 28.83 25.88 -47.45
N PHE A 211 28.96 24.91 -48.38
CA PHE A 211 30.12 24.63 -49.21
C PHE A 211 29.72 24.67 -50.69
#